data_f3fd3f6b1ff1eec3be67d6e0566d4efd
#
_entry.id   f3fd3f6b1ff1eec3be67d6e0566d4efd
#
_cell.length_a   1.000
_cell.length_b   1.000
_cell.length_c   1.000
_cell.angle_alpha   90.00
_cell.angle_beta   90.00
_cell.angle_gamma   90.00
#
_symmetry.space_group_name_H-M   'P 1'
#
loop_
_entity.id
_entity.type
_entity.pdbx_description
1 polymer ?
#
loop_
_entity_poly.entity_id
_entity_poly.type
_entity_poly.pdbx_seq_one_letter_code
_entity_poly.pdbx_strand_id
1 'polypeptide(L)'
;MLPVLFGLTRLILGILLGAYAFGIFKSKTNGFIANNPHIAKIVAVVCAASGLYTLLLAKPSDYEVGGAKNTWTDEDKSVMVKNCLRDSKEMAIRYPQAMGKYCDCSVGGIMANISKEDYLKELKKPFQDQVQSQMPYFKVCLEDLRRATEGRNKER
;
A
#
# COMPACT_ATOMS: atom_id res chain seq x y z
N MET A 1 2.15 4.47 -5.06
CA MET A 1 2.21 5.73 -5.87
C MET A 1 0.83 6.35 -6.17
N LEU A 2 -0.23 5.57 -6.38
CA LEU A 2 -1.58 6.07 -6.66
C LEU A 2 -2.14 7.10 -5.64
N PRO A 3 -2.10 6.87 -4.30
CA PRO A 3 -2.71 7.78 -3.33
C PRO A 3 -2.06 9.17 -3.29
N VAL A 4 -0.75 9.25 -3.53
CA VAL A 4 -0.02 10.53 -3.59
C VAL A 4 -0.44 11.33 -4.81
N LEU A 5 -0.63 10.66 -5.95
CA LEU A 5 -1.08 11.30 -7.19
C LEU A 5 -2.50 11.87 -7.03
N PHE A 6 -3.41 11.14 -6.38
CA PHE A 6 -4.77 11.62 -6.08
C PHE A 6 -4.76 12.80 -5.08
N GLY A 7 -3.88 12.80 -4.08
CA GLY A 7 -3.72 13.91 -3.16
C GLY A 7 -3.23 15.17 -3.88
N LEU A 8 -2.22 15.02 -4.74
CA LEU A 8 -1.64 16.12 -5.51
C LEU A 8 -2.65 16.74 -6.49
N THR A 9 -3.43 15.92 -7.21
CA THR A 9 -4.46 16.40 -8.12
C THR A 9 -5.57 17.18 -7.40
N ARG A 10 -5.99 16.72 -6.21
CA ARG A 10 -6.98 17.44 -5.38
C ARG A 10 -6.43 18.76 -4.86
N LEU A 11 -5.17 18.80 -4.45
CA LEU A 11 -4.52 20.03 -3.99
C LEU A 11 -4.43 21.06 -5.12
N ILE A 12 -3.99 20.65 -6.30
CA ILE A 12 -3.91 21.52 -7.49
C ILE A 12 -5.30 22.03 -7.87
N LEU A 13 -6.32 21.19 -7.86
CA LEU A 13 -7.70 21.57 -8.14
C LEU A 13 -8.21 22.58 -7.12
N GLY A 14 -7.92 22.39 -5.83
CA GLY A 14 -8.27 23.32 -4.75
C GLY A 14 -7.61 24.70 -4.92
N ILE A 15 -6.34 24.73 -5.32
CA ILE A 15 -5.61 25.97 -5.59
C ILE A 15 -6.20 26.70 -6.79
N LEU A 16 -6.49 25.99 -7.88
CA LEU A 16 -7.08 26.56 -9.10
C LEU A 16 -8.49 27.13 -8.83
N LEU A 17 -9.33 26.38 -8.11
CA LEU A 17 -10.68 26.84 -7.71
C LEU A 17 -10.59 28.02 -6.75
N GLY A 18 -9.62 28.02 -5.83
CA GLY A 18 -9.34 29.14 -4.94
C GLY A 18 -8.95 30.39 -5.72
N ALA A 19 -7.99 30.28 -6.62
CA ALA A 19 -7.56 31.39 -7.47
C ALA A 19 -8.70 31.98 -8.30
N TYR A 20 -9.60 31.12 -8.80
CA TYR A 20 -10.83 31.54 -9.49
C TYR A 20 -11.79 32.26 -8.55
N ALA A 21 -12.06 31.72 -7.37
CA ALA A 21 -12.98 32.26 -6.37
C ALA A 21 -12.51 33.62 -5.80
N PHE A 22 -11.19 33.85 -5.73
CA PHE A 22 -10.59 35.10 -5.32
C PHE A 22 -10.38 36.11 -6.46
N GLY A 23 -10.87 35.78 -7.69
CA GLY A 23 -10.90 36.72 -8.83
C GLY A 23 -9.54 36.90 -9.51
N ILE A 24 -8.55 36.02 -9.24
CA ILE A 24 -7.22 36.06 -9.88
C ILE A 24 -7.37 35.68 -11.37
N PHE A 25 -8.33 34.79 -11.70
CA PHE A 25 -8.68 34.47 -13.07
C PHE A 25 -10.12 34.94 -13.38
N LYS A 26 -10.24 35.96 -14.21
CA LYS A 26 -11.55 36.42 -14.75
C LYS A 26 -11.98 35.45 -15.87
N SER A 27 -12.75 34.42 -15.55
CA SER A 27 -13.35 33.55 -16.58
C SER A 27 -14.80 34.04 -16.89
N LYS A 28 -15.10 34.07 -18.17
CA LYS A 28 -16.43 34.49 -18.72
C LYS A 28 -17.49 33.35 -18.71
N THR A 29 -17.27 32.31 -17.86
CA THR A 29 -18.18 31.16 -17.82
C THR A 29 -19.38 31.40 -16.93
N ASN A 30 -20.57 31.37 -17.50
CA ASN A 30 -21.87 31.42 -16.82
C ASN A 30 -22.17 30.05 -16.16
N GLY A 31 -21.50 29.70 -15.07
CA GLY A 31 -21.74 28.46 -14.32
C GLY A 31 -22.37 28.74 -12.96
N PHE A 32 -23.03 27.74 -12.37
CA PHE A 32 -23.64 27.81 -11.04
C PHE A 32 -22.66 28.28 -9.96
N ILE A 33 -21.39 27.84 -10.06
CA ILE A 33 -20.31 28.22 -9.14
C ILE A 33 -19.90 29.69 -9.32
N ALA A 34 -19.93 30.21 -10.54
CA ALA A 34 -19.59 31.61 -10.84
C ALA A 34 -20.60 32.60 -10.22
N ASN A 35 -21.86 32.19 -10.08
CA ASN A 35 -22.92 33.01 -9.52
C ASN A 35 -22.97 33.00 -7.98
N ASN A 36 -22.22 32.08 -7.33
CA ASN A 36 -22.23 31.94 -5.88
C ASN A 36 -20.79 31.92 -5.31
N PRO A 37 -20.16 33.09 -5.12
CA PRO A 37 -18.76 33.21 -4.69
C PRO A 37 -18.50 32.59 -3.30
N HIS A 38 -19.51 32.54 -2.43
CA HIS A 38 -19.39 31.88 -1.13
C HIS A 38 -19.26 30.35 -1.26
N ILE A 39 -20.01 29.72 -2.16
CA ILE A 39 -19.96 28.31 -2.44
C ILE A 39 -18.59 27.95 -3.04
N ALA A 40 -18.10 28.74 -3.99
CA ALA A 40 -16.78 28.53 -4.59
C ALA A 40 -15.66 28.55 -3.53
N LYS A 41 -15.69 29.47 -2.58
CA LYS A 41 -14.73 29.56 -1.48
C LYS A 41 -14.78 28.34 -0.56
N ILE A 42 -15.97 27.89 -0.18
CA ILE A 42 -16.16 26.71 0.67
C ILE A 42 -15.62 25.46 -0.03
N VAL A 43 -15.96 25.25 -1.29
CA VAL A 43 -15.47 24.11 -2.08
C VAL A 43 -13.95 24.14 -2.21
N ALA A 44 -13.34 25.29 -2.47
CA ALA A 44 -11.91 25.45 -2.56
C ALA A 44 -11.19 25.06 -1.25
N VAL A 45 -11.71 25.53 -0.10
CA VAL A 45 -11.15 25.20 1.22
C VAL A 45 -11.29 23.72 1.52
N VAL A 46 -12.45 23.10 1.25
CA VAL A 46 -12.67 21.67 1.48
C VAL A 46 -11.76 20.82 0.59
N CYS A 47 -11.59 21.17 -0.68
CA CYS A 47 -10.68 20.45 -1.58
C CYS A 47 -9.21 20.58 -1.17
N ALA A 48 -8.78 21.79 -0.78
CA ALA A 48 -7.42 22.02 -0.31
C ALA A 48 -7.15 21.27 1.01
N ALA A 49 -8.07 21.34 1.97
CA ALA A 49 -7.96 20.65 3.25
C ALA A 49 -7.95 19.13 3.07
N SER A 50 -8.79 18.57 2.20
CA SER A 50 -8.81 17.12 1.92
C SER A 50 -7.56 16.66 1.19
N GLY A 51 -7.01 17.46 0.29
CA GLY A 51 -5.75 17.19 -0.39
C GLY A 51 -4.58 17.19 0.58
N LEU A 52 -4.51 18.19 1.46
CA LEU A 52 -3.47 18.29 2.50
C LEU A 52 -3.59 17.13 3.51
N TYR A 53 -4.81 16.79 3.93
CA TYR A 53 -5.08 15.65 4.80
C TYR A 53 -4.58 14.33 4.20
N THR A 54 -4.86 14.07 2.92
CA THR A 54 -4.35 12.86 2.24
C THR A 54 -2.84 12.85 2.07
N LEU A 55 -2.20 14.00 1.88
CA LEU A 55 -0.74 14.09 1.78
C LEU A 55 -0.05 13.91 3.14
N LEU A 56 -0.63 14.46 4.22
CA LEU A 56 -0.06 14.39 5.58
C LEU A 56 -0.35 13.06 6.27
N LEU A 57 -1.52 12.44 5.98
CA LEU A 57 -1.96 11.20 6.60
C LEU A 57 -1.89 9.98 5.66
N ALA A 58 -1.56 10.17 4.38
CA ALA A 58 -1.12 9.07 3.54
C ALA A 58 0.18 8.54 4.15
N LYS A 59 0.02 7.61 5.11
CA LYS A 59 1.15 6.81 5.55
C LYS A 59 1.82 6.27 4.29
N PRO A 60 3.15 6.50 4.11
CA PRO A 60 3.89 5.74 3.13
C PRO A 60 3.49 4.29 3.35
N SER A 61 3.18 3.58 2.26
CA SER A 61 2.72 2.20 2.28
C SER A 61 3.44 1.43 3.39
N ASP A 62 2.71 0.62 4.17
CA ASP A 62 3.18 -0.18 5.31
C ASP A 62 4.39 -1.10 5.02
N TYR A 63 5.15 -0.83 3.97
CA TYR A 63 6.44 -1.40 3.60
C TYR A 63 7.65 -0.64 4.19
N GLU A 64 7.45 0.31 5.09
CA GLU A 64 8.56 0.76 5.92
C GLU A 64 8.86 -0.33 6.97
N VAL A 65 9.62 -1.32 6.50
CA VAL A 65 10.42 -2.17 7.38
C VAL A 65 11.36 -1.22 8.10
N GLY A 66 11.10 -1.00 9.39
CA GLY A 66 11.66 0.09 10.20
C GLY A 66 13.18 0.23 10.09
N GLY A 67 13.59 1.47 10.07
CA GLY A 67 14.90 2.09 10.26
C GLY A 67 16.19 1.27 10.03
N ALA A 68 17.15 1.91 9.45
CA ALA A 68 18.49 1.50 9.03
C ALA A 68 19.35 0.72 10.07
N LYS A 69 18.87 -0.41 10.55
CA LYS A 69 19.69 -1.43 11.19
C LYS A 69 19.70 -2.65 10.26
N ASN A 70 20.91 -3.14 9.96
CA ASN A 70 21.16 -4.27 9.07
C ASN A 70 20.66 -5.62 9.64
N THR A 71 19.95 -5.58 10.77
CA THR A 71 19.44 -6.74 11.49
C THR A 71 17.91 -6.73 11.53
N TRP A 72 17.33 -7.87 11.22
CA TRP A 72 15.92 -8.12 11.36
C TRP A 72 15.46 -8.04 12.82
N THR A 73 14.27 -7.49 13.06
CA THR A 73 13.62 -7.44 14.38
C THR A 73 12.34 -8.27 14.37
N ASP A 74 11.81 -8.60 15.55
CA ASP A 74 10.51 -9.28 15.67
C ASP A 74 9.36 -8.41 15.13
N GLU A 75 9.50 -7.09 15.22
CA GLU A 75 8.55 -6.15 14.64
C GLU A 75 8.54 -6.25 13.11
N ASP A 76 9.71 -6.30 12.48
CA ASP A 76 9.84 -6.51 11.03
C ASP A 76 9.13 -7.81 10.61
N LYS A 77 9.36 -8.90 11.35
CA LYS A 77 8.69 -10.19 11.12
C LYS A 77 7.18 -10.05 11.18
N SER A 78 6.67 -9.41 12.23
CA SER A 78 5.24 -9.21 12.43
C SER A 78 4.61 -8.41 11.28
N VAL A 79 5.27 -7.33 10.85
CA VAL A 79 4.81 -6.50 9.72
C VAL A 79 4.80 -7.30 8.42
N MET A 80 5.85 -8.07 8.12
CA MET A 80 5.94 -8.88 6.91
C MET A 80 4.88 -9.98 6.88
N VAL A 81 4.64 -10.69 8.00
CA VAL A 81 3.58 -11.71 8.11
C VAL A 81 2.21 -11.09 7.90
N LYS A 82 1.93 -9.94 8.53
CA LYS A 82 0.66 -9.23 8.35
C LYS A 82 0.44 -8.81 6.89
N ASN A 83 1.47 -8.32 6.22
CA ASN A 83 1.40 -7.95 4.80
C ASN A 83 1.14 -9.17 3.91
N CYS A 84 1.84 -10.29 4.16
CA CYS A 84 1.61 -11.55 3.45
C CYS A 84 0.14 -12.01 3.56
N LEU A 85 -0.43 -11.99 4.76
CA LEU A 85 -1.83 -12.37 4.98
C LEU A 85 -2.81 -11.40 4.30
N ARG A 86 -2.52 -10.10 4.34
CA ARG A 86 -3.33 -9.08 3.68
C ARG A 86 -3.33 -9.25 2.16
N ASP A 87 -2.17 -9.50 1.58
CA ASP A 87 -2.02 -9.62 0.12
C ASP A 87 -2.60 -10.92 -0.42
N SER A 88 -2.71 -11.95 0.45
CA SER A 88 -3.30 -13.27 0.16
C SER A 88 -4.79 -13.37 0.50
N LYS A 89 -5.53 -12.27 0.48
CA LYS A 89 -6.91 -12.10 1.00
C LYS A 89 -7.83 -13.32 0.85
N GLU A 90 -8.02 -13.82 -0.37
CA GLU A 90 -8.96 -14.92 -0.65
C GLU A 90 -8.48 -16.23 -0.02
N MET A 91 -7.19 -16.52 -0.12
CA MET A 91 -6.59 -17.73 0.46
C MET A 91 -6.56 -17.66 1.99
N ALA A 92 -6.31 -16.48 2.56
CA ALA A 92 -6.32 -16.28 4.00
C ALA A 92 -7.72 -16.45 4.60
N ILE A 93 -8.77 -16.03 3.91
CA ILE A 93 -10.17 -16.25 4.32
C ILE A 93 -10.52 -17.73 4.20
N ARG A 94 -10.16 -18.39 3.09
CA ARG A 94 -10.55 -19.77 2.81
C ARG A 94 -9.75 -20.78 3.63
N TYR A 95 -8.48 -20.51 3.90
CA TYR A 95 -7.54 -21.41 4.58
C TYR A 95 -6.71 -20.66 5.65
N PRO A 96 -7.33 -20.08 6.68
CA PRO A 96 -6.66 -19.15 7.60
C PRO A 96 -5.46 -19.77 8.32
N GLN A 97 -5.58 -21.02 8.77
CA GLN A 97 -4.49 -21.71 9.47
C GLN A 97 -3.32 -22.07 8.53
N ALA A 98 -3.62 -22.55 7.32
CA ALA A 98 -2.60 -22.92 6.35
C ALA A 98 -1.85 -21.68 5.84
N MET A 99 -2.58 -20.57 5.57
CA MET A 99 -1.97 -19.31 5.18
C MET A 99 -1.16 -18.67 6.30
N GLY A 100 -1.61 -18.75 7.55
CA GLY A 100 -0.83 -18.27 8.70
C GLY A 100 0.52 -18.99 8.78
N LYS A 101 0.53 -20.31 8.69
CA LYS A 101 1.76 -21.11 8.67
C LYS A 101 2.66 -20.80 7.48
N TYR A 102 2.06 -20.65 6.29
CA TYR A 102 2.79 -20.29 5.08
C TYR A 102 3.47 -18.93 5.21
N CYS A 103 2.75 -17.91 5.66
CA CYS A 103 3.31 -16.56 5.80
C CYS A 103 4.43 -16.52 6.85
N ASP A 104 4.24 -17.17 8.01
CA ASP A 104 5.29 -17.22 9.04
C ASP A 104 6.55 -17.97 8.57
N CYS A 105 6.36 -19.12 7.91
CA CYS A 105 7.44 -19.90 7.32
C CYS A 105 8.19 -19.12 6.24
N SER A 106 7.48 -18.50 5.29
CA SER A 106 8.08 -17.77 4.17
C SER A 106 8.86 -16.54 4.64
N VAL A 107 8.30 -15.78 5.57
CA VAL A 107 8.98 -14.63 6.17
C VAL A 107 10.20 -15.08 6.94
N GLY A 108 10.10 -16.15 7.74
CA GLY A 108 11.23 -16.73 8.45
C GLY A 108 12.35 -17.20 7.51
N GLY A 109 11.99 -17.84 6.39
CA GLY A 109 12.95 -18.26 5.36
C GLY A 109 13.67 -17.07 4.71
N ILE A 110 12.97 -16.00 4.40
CA ILE A 110 13.56 -14.77 3.85
C ILE A 110 14.53 -14.14 4.87
N MET A 111 14.07 -13.93 6.11
CA MET A 111 14.88 -13.30 7.16
C MET A 111 16.13 -14.09 7.52
N ALA A 112 16.09 -15.43 7.41
CA ALA A 112 17.24 -16.30 7.69
C ALA A 112 18.30 -16.27 6.60
N ASN A 113 17.94 -15.93 5.36
CA ASN A 113 18.82 -16.08 4.19
C ASN A 113 19.19 -14.77 3.50
N ILE A 114 18.43 -13.69 3.71
CA ILE A 114 18.67 -12.38 3.08
C ILE A 114 18.85 -11.34 4.18
N SER A 115 19.84 -10.44 4.04
CA SER A 115 19.96 -9.29 4.92
C SER A 115 18.78 -8.32 4.70
N LYS A 116 18.41 -7.57 5.74
CA LYS A 116 17.37 -6.55 5.63
C LYS A 116 17.66 -5.52 4.54
N GLU A 117 18.92 -5.13 4.41
CA GLU A 117 19.36 -4.18 3.38
C GLU A 117 19.15 -4.73 1.97
N ASP A 118 19.53 -6.00 1.73
CA ASP A 118 19.36 -6.63 0.42
C ASP A 118 17.90 -6.89 0.11
N TYR A 119 17.10 -7.28 1.10
CA TYR A 119 15.65 -7.37 0.95
C TYR A 119 15.02 -6.04 0.51
N LEU A 120 15.42 -4.92 1.12
CA LEU A 120 14.94 -3.59 0.72
C LEU A 120 15.38 -3.18 -0.70
N LYS A 121 16.55 -3.67 -1.16
CA LYS A 121 16.99 -3.51 -2.55
C LYS A 121 16.12 -4.37 -3.49
N GLU A 122 15.82 -5.61 -3.11
CA GLU A 122 14.96 -6.52 -3.87
C GLU A 122 13.54 -5.94 -4.07
N LEU A 123 12.95 -5.30 -3.05
CA LEU A 123 11.63 -4.68 -3.15
C LEU A 123 11.52 -3.57 -4.22
N LYS A 124 12.65 -3.03 -4.70
CA LYS A 124 12.69 -2.03 -5.76
C LYS A 124 12.66 -2.64 -7.16
N LYS A 125 12.87 -3.95 -7.29
CA LYS A 125 12.84 -4.68 -8.56
C LYS A 125 11.41 -4.94 -9.02
N PRO A 126 11.19 -5.25 -10.30
CA PRO A 126 9.90 -5.74 -10.79
C PRO A 126 9.44 -6.97 -10.01
N PHE A 127 8.12 -7.11 -9.82
CA PHE A 127 7.54 -8.18 -8.99
C PHE A 127 8.00 -9.60 -9.40
N GLN A 128 8.09 -9.87 -10.70
CA GLN A 128 8.53 -11.18 -11.20
C GLN A 128 9.96 -11.50 -10.78
N ASP A 129 10.87 -10.53 -10.82
CA ASP A 129 12.26 -10.68 -10.41
C ASP A 129 12.36 -10.92 -8.89
N GLN A 130 11.54 -10.22 -8.09
CA GLN A 130 11.44 -10.43 -6.65
C GLN A 130 11.02 -11.87 -6.33
N VAL A 131 9.96 -12.36 -6.98
CA VAL A 131 9.47 -13.73 -6.77
C VAL A 131 10.53 -14.75 -7.15
N GLN A 132 11.19 -14.56 -8.30
CA GLN A 132 12.20 -15.50 -8.77
C GLN A 132 13.43 -15.57 -7.85
N SER A 133 13.92 -14.42 -7.37
CA SER A 133 15.08 -14.36 -6.47
C SER A 133 14.78 -14.91 -5.08
N GLN A 134 13.55 -14.75 -4.60
CA GLN A 134 13.15 -15.18 -3.26
C GLN A 134 12.55 -16.59 -3.21
N MET A 135 12.15 -17.16 -4.35
CA MET A 135 11.55 -18.50 -4.45
C MET A 135 12.31 -19.59 -3.68
N PRO A 136 13.64 -19.67 -3.74
CA PRO A 136 14.40 -20.71 -3.02
C PRO A 136 14.13 -20.71 -1.51
N TYR A 137 13.84 -19.54 -0.91
CA TYR A 137 13.71 -19.37 0.53
C TYR A 137 12.33 -19.76 1.07
N PHE A 138 11.29 -19.79 0.20
CA PHE A 138 9.94 -20.15 0.63
C PHE A 138 9.30 -21.31 -0.15
N LYS A 139 10.05 -21.97 -1.06
CA LYS A 139 9.54 -23.10 -1.86
C LYS A 139 8.95 -24.23 -0.99
N VAL A 140 9.64 -24.59 0.09
CA VAL A 140 9.16 -25.64 1.02
C VAL A 140 7.85 -25.24 1.66
N CYS A 141 7.73 -23.97 2.08
CA CYS A 141 6.49 -23.43 2.69
C CYS A 141 5.32 -23.46 1.70
N LEU A 142 5.61 -23.20 0.42
CA LEU A 142 4.59 -23.25 -0.65
C LEU A 142 4.12 -24.67 -0.90
N GLU A 143 5.02 -25.66 -0.86
CA GLU A 143 4.67 -27.08 -1.00
C GLU A 143 3.82 -27.58 0.18
N ASP A 144 4.11 -27.11 1.40
CA ASP A 144 3.30 -27.42 2.59
C ASP A 144 1.93 -26.79 2.51
N LEU A 145 1.82 -25.53 2.05
CA LEU A 145 0.55 -24.89 1.80
C LEU A 145 -0.30 -25.67 0.78
N ARG A 146 0.33 -26.09 -0.33
CA ARG A 146 -0.35 -26.87 -1.36
C ARG A 146 -0.91 -28.17 -0.80
N ARG A 147 -0.10 -28.93 -0.06
CA ARG A 147 -0.54 -30.18 0.59
C ARG A 147 -1.71 -29.96 1.55
N ALA A 148 -1.64 -28.89 2.35
CA ALA A 148 -2.71 -28.57 3.31
C ALA A 148 -4.03 -28.15 2.63
N THR A 149 -3.96 -27.56 1.44
CA THR A 149 -5.16 -27.14 0.69
C THR A 149 -5.75 -28.24 -0.17
N GLU A 150 -4.91 -29.10 -0.77
CA GLU A 150 -5.34 -30.26 -1.58
C GLU A 150 -6.01 -31.36 -0.73
N GLY A 151 -5.48 -31.62 0.48
CA GLY A 151 -6.07 -32.59 1.41
C GLY A 151 -7.53 -32.26 1.78
N ARG A 152 -7.80 -30.99 2.02
CA ARG A 152 -9.15 -30.54 2.41
C ARG A 152 -10.17 -30.58 1.26
N ASN A 153 -9.72 -30.50 0.00
CA ASN A 153 -10.62 -30.61 -1.15
C ASN A 153 -11.05 -32.05 -1.45
N LYS A 154 -10.36 -33.06 -0.91
CA LYS A 154 -10.73 -34.49 -1.06
C LYS A 154 -11.75 -34.95 -0.02
N GLU A 155 -11.95 -34.20 1.06
CA GLU A 155 -12.91 -34.53 2.13
C GLU A 155 -14.29 -33.89 1.92
N ARG A 156 -14.48 -33.12 0.84
CA ARG A 156 -15.80 -32.56 0.43
C ARG A 156 -16.39 -33.30 -0.74
#